data_3d0d4261d8979a8ce3047f4e93e31e4f
#
_entry.id   3d0d4261d8979a8ce3047f4e93e31e4f
#
_cell.length_a   1.000
_cell.length_b   1.000
_cell.length_c   1.000
_cell.angle_alpha   90.00
_cell.angle_beta   90.00
_cell.angle_gamma   90.00
#
_symmetry.space_group_name_H-M   'P 1'
#
loop_
_entity.id
_entity.type
_entity.pdbx_description
1 polymer ?
#
loop_
_entity_poly.entity_id
_entity_poly.type
_entity_poly.pdbx_seq_one_letter_code
_entity_poly.pdbx_strand_id
1 'polypeptide(L)'
;MYAATLPQRGKFARLATTCGAVLLLSGCEAMAITAFGVGASTGVAQTLNGRAYRTFTAPVVEVKQATLAALTRMGIKVISSKRVASEEIIIAKAADREIEITLEILSPNSTRMRSVTRQGLFYDSATSLEIVLQTEKRMING
;
A
#
# COMPACT_ATOMS: atom_id res chain seq x y z
N MET A 1 -54.82 -57.59 -6.95
CA MET A 1 -55.22 -56.21 -6.65
C MET A 1 -54.32 -55.58 -5.60
N TYR A 2 -53.16 -55.16 -5.96
CA TYR A 2 -52.38 -54.18 -5.12
C TYR A 2 -51.49 -53.41 -6.09
N ALA A 3 -51.82 -52.13 -6.30
CA ALA A 3 -50.98 -51.20 -7.03
C ALA A 3 -49.82 -50.78 -6.15
N ALA A 4 -48.61 -51.14 -6.55
CA ALA A 4 -47.38 -50.69 -5.91
C ALA A 4 -47.02 -49.29 -6.41
N THR A 5 -47.11 -48.30 -5.53
CA THR A 5 -46.69 -46.93 -5.78
C THR A 5 -45.15 -46.84 -5.65
N LEU A 6 -44.47 -46.56 -6.73
CA LEU A 6 -43.04 -46.31 -6.78
C LEU A 6 -42.70 -44.93 -6.17
N PRO A 7 -41.72 -44.82 -5.27
CA PRO A 7 -41.32 -43.54 -4.72
C PRO A 7 -40.48 -42.73 -5.73
N GLN A 8 -40.85 -41.49 -5.94
CA GLN A 8 -40.06 -40.52 -6.71
C GLN A 8 -38.73 -40.18 -6.00
N ARG A 9 -37.69 -40.93 -6.32
CA ARG A 9 -36.32 -40.68 -5.88
C ARG A 9 -35.52 -39.98 -6.97
N GLY A 10 -35.77 -38.74 -7.29
CA GLY A 10 -35.00 -38.14 -8.39
C GLY A 10 -34.81 -36.62 -8.33
N LYS A 11 -35.62 -35.94 -7.55
CA LYS A 11 -35.61 -34.44 -7.61
C LYS A 11 -34.81 -33.74 -6.50
N PHE A 12 -34.51 -34.44 -5.41
CA PHE A 12 -33.75 -33.83 -4.28
C PHE A 12 -32.23 -33.96 -4.46
N ALA A 13 -31.73 -34.91 -5.26
CA ALA A 13 -30.29 -35.08 -5.48
C ALA A 13 -29.66 -34.01 -6.39
N ARG A 14 -30.47 -33.36 -7.22
CA ARG A 14 -29.96 -32.33 -8.15
C ARG A 14 -29.90 -30.93 -7.54
N LEU A 15 -30.64 -30.64 -6.47
CA LEU A 15 -30.58 -29.36 -5.76
C LEU A 15 -29.36 -29.28 -4.81
N ALA A 16 -28.92 -30.38 -4.26
CA ALA A 16 -27.78 -30.39 -3.33
C ALA A 16 -26.43 -30.15 -4.02
N THR A 17 -26.31 -30.54 -5.31
CA THR A 17 -25.05 -30.41 -6.07
C THR A 17 -24.82 -28.99 -6.58
N THR A 18 -25.89 -28.21 -6.82
CA THR A 18 -25.80 -26.82 -7.29
C THR A 18 -25.47 -25.85 -6.16
N CYS A 19 -25.86 -26.14 -4.91
CA CYS A 19 -25.53 -25.29 -3.76
C CYS A 19 -24.07 -25.42 -3.32
N GLY A 20 -23.45 -26.60 -3.50
CA GLY A 20 -22.06 -26.86 -3.15
C GLY A 20 -21.03 -26.17 -4.06
N ALA A 21 -21.39 -25.94 -5.33
CA ALA A 21 -20.48 -25.29 -6.31
C ALA A 21 -20.40 -23.77 -6.16
N VAL A 22 -21.42 -23.13 -5.59
CA VAL A 22 -21.46 -21.67 -5.40
C VAL A 22 -20.65 -21.21 -4.19
N LEU A 23 -20.46 -22.09 -3.20
CA LEU A 23 -19.71 -21.76 -1.96
C LEU A 23 -18.19 -21.77 -2.14
N LEU A 24 -17.66 -22.31 -3.24
CA LEU A 24 -16.21 -22.35 -3.49
C LEU A 24 -15.69 -21.15 -4.28
N LEU A 25 -16.56 -20.26 -4.81
CA LEU A 25 -16.16 -19.07 -5.54
C LEU A 25 -16.14 -17.79 -4.70
N SER A 26 -16.60 -17.81 -3.46
CA SER A 26 -16.63 -16.62 -2.59
C SER A 26 -15.32 -16.34 -1.85
N GLY A 27 -14.27 -17.10 -2.10
CA GLY A 27 -12.97 -16.93 -1.42
C GLY A 27 -11.99 -15.97 -2.08
N CYS A 28 -12.26 -15.42 -3.25
CA CYS A 28 -11.30 -14.60 -4.02
C CYS A 28 -11.70 -13.12 -4.17
N GLU A 29 -12.79 -12.64 -3.60
CA GLU A 29 -13.22 -11.25 -3.82
C GLU A 29 -12.57 -10.22 -2.89
N ALA A 30 -11.82 -10.62 -1.88
CA ALA A 30 -11.17 -9.68 -0.96
C ALA A 30 -9.91 -9.02 -1.52
N MET A 31 -9.40 -9.45 -2.69
CA MET A 31 -8.17 -8.91 -3.30
C MET A 31 -8.40 -8.06 -4.55
N ALA A 32 -9.62 -7.98 -5.06
CA ALA A 32 -9.90 -7.34 -6.36
C ALA A 32 -10.32 -5.87 -6.30
N ILE A 33 -10.56 -5.30 -5.11
CA ILE A 33 -11.10 -3.92 -5.00
C ILE A 33 -10.01 -2.84 -5.05
N THR A 34 -8.73 -3.21 -5.00
CA THR A 34 -7.62 -2.25 -5.04
C THR A 34 -7.04 -1.98 -6.43
N ALA A 35 -7.60 -2.59 -7.49
CA ALA A 35 -7.05 -2.48 -8.85
C ALA A 35 -7.67 -1.37 -9.70
N PHE A 36 -8.71 -0.68 -9.26
CA PHE A 36 -9.38 0.38 -10.02
C PHE A 36 -9.31 1.73 -9.31
N GLY A 37 -8.12 2.25 -9.16
CA GLY A 37 -7.87 3.57 -8.62
C GLY A 37 -6.74 4.28 -9.32
N VAL A 38 -7.05 4.95 -10.39
CA VAL A 38 -6.35 6.11 -10.95
C VAL A 38 -4.85 5.94 -11.23
N GLY A 39 -4.50 6.06 -12.47
CA GLY A 39 -3.17 5.99 -13.05
C GLY A 39 -2.06 6.63 -12.26
N ALA A 40 -0.90 6.03 -12.42
CA ALA A 40 0.44 6.44 -12.01
C ALA A 40 0.98 5.97 -10.65
N SER A 41 0.26 5.23 -9.83
CA SER A 41 0.90 4.65 -8.63
C SER A 41 0.55 3.18 -8.45
N THR A 42 1.37 2.30 -8.99
CA THR A 42 1.23 0.84 -8.86
C THR A 42 1.70 0.28 -7.52
N GLY A 43 1.77 1.08 -6.48
CA GLY A 43 2.23 0.63 -5.18
C GLY A 43 1.23 0.94 -4.07
N VAL A 44 0.68 -0.08 -3.43
CA VAL A 44 -0.05 0.09 -2.17
C VAL A 44 0.95 0.52 -1.10
N ALA A 45 0.64 1.57 -0.34
CA ALA A 45 1.43 1.92 0.82
C ALA A 45 1.31 0.80 1.86
N GLN A 46 2.43 0.20 2.24
CA GLN A 46 2.48 -0.90 3.20
C GLN A 46 3.25 -0.46 4.44
N THR A 47 2.76 -0.84 5.61
CA THR A 47 3.49 -0.67 6.88
C THR A 47 3.96 -2.01 7.39
N LEU A 48 5.27 -2.17 7.55
CA LEU A 48 5.90 -3.35 8.10
C LEU A 48 6.84 -2.94 9.23
N ASN A 49 6.60 -3.43 10.44
CA ASN A 49 7.46 -3.17 11.61
C ASN A 49 7.75 -1.67 11.84
N GLY A 50 6.72 -0.82 11.78
CA GLY A 50 6.84 0.63 11.99
C GLY A 50 7.45 1.41 10.81
N ARG A 51 7.66 0.76 9.66
CA ARG A 51 8.19 1.37 8.44
C ARG A 51 7.10 1.43 7.39
N ALA A 52 6.97 2.55 6.70
CA ALA A 52 6.05 2.69 5.57
C ALA A 52 6.81 2.60 4.25
N TYR A 53 6.28 1.85 3.30
CA TYR A 53 6.87 1.63 1.98
C TYR A 53 5.89 1.99 0.88
N ARG A 54 6.41 2.57 -0.20
CA ARG A 54 5.66 2.76 -1.45
C ARG A 54 6.60 2.82 -2.64
N THR A 55 6.18 2.25 -3.75
CA THR A 55 6.84 2.40 -5.04
C THR A 55 6.08 3.39 -5.90
N PHE A 56 6.79 4.38 -6.43
CA PHE A 56 6.29 5.38 -7.36
C PHE A 56 6.81 5.09 -8.77
N THR A 57 5.94 5.18 -9.76
CA THR A 57 6.32 5.12 -11.18
C THR A 57 6.74 6.53 -11.63
N ALA A 58 7.85 6.99 -11.07
CA ALA A 58 8.42 8.30 -11.34
C ALA A 58 9.93 8.31 -11.05
N PRO A 59 10.70 9.21 -11.70
CA PRO A 59 12.11 9.42 -11.40
C PRO A 59 12.32 9.89 -9.95
N VAL A 60 13.46 9.51 -9.37
CA VAL A 60 13.80 9.86 -7.98
C VAL A 60 13.78 11.37 -7.71
N VAL A 61 14.10 12.19 -8.71
CA VAL A 61 14.10 13.66 -8.57
C VAL A 61 12.69 14.19 -8.31
N GLU A 62 11.69 13.67 -9.01
CA GLU A 62 10.29 14.06 -8.82
C GLU A 62 9.77 13.59 -7.46
N VAL A 63 10.02 12.32 -7.11
CA VAL A 63 9.63 11.79 -5.80
C VAL A 63 10.29 12.56 -4.66
N LYS A 64 11.56 12.93 -4.79
CA LYS A 64 12.28 13.76 -3.83
C LYS A 64 11.64 15.14 -3.65
N GLN A 65 11.32 15.82 -4.76
CA GLN A 65 10.67 17.13 -4.70
C GLN A 65 9.31 17.06 -4.02
N ALA A 66 8.49 16.06 -4.39
CA ALA A 66 7.20 15.82 -3.76
C ALA A 66 7.33 15.51 -2.25
N THR A 67 8.34 14.71 -1.87
CA THR A 67 8.64 14.39 -0.47
C THR A 67 9.01 15.65 0.31
N LEU A 68 9.93 16.48 -0.19
CA LEU A 68 10.33 17.72 0.47
C LEU A 68 9.16 18.70 0.62
N ALA A 69 8.32 18.82 -0.41
CA ALA A 69 7.10 19.62 -0.35
C ALA A 69 6.08 19.09 0.67
N ALA A 70 5.94 17.77 0.77
CA ALA A 70 5.08 17.14 1.77
C ALA A 70 5.59 17.40 3.19
N LEU A 71 6.89 17.20 3.46
CA LEU A 71 7.51 17.50 4.75
C LEU A 71 7.32 18.95 5.17
N THR A 72 7.56 19.90 4.25
CA THR A 72 7.34 21.34 4.50
C THR A 72 5.90 21.62 4.89
N ARG A 73 4.93 21.04 4.18
CA ARG A 73 3.50 21.21 4.49
C ARG A 73 3.11 20.63 5.85
N MET A 74 3.75 19.53 6.25
CA MET A 74 3.54 18.89 7.55
C MET A 74 4.28 19.60 8.70
N GLY A 75 5.02 20.68 8.43
CA GLY A 75 5.83 21.38 9.42
C GLY A 75 7.05 20.58 9.89
N ILE A 76 7.49 19.61 9.11
CA ILE A 76 8.63 18.75 9.42
C ILE A 76 9.90 19.39 8.86
N LYS A 77 10.89 19.61 9.75
CA LYS A 77 12.15 20.25 9.39
C LYS A 77 13.13 19.23 8.79
N VAL A 78 13.53 19.43 7.55
CA VAL A 78 14.60 18.66 6.93
C VAL A 78 15.95 19.08 7.51
N ILE A 79 16.72 18.11 7.99
CA ILE A 79 18.03 18.32 8.59
C ILE A 79 19.14 18.10 7.56
N SER A 80 19.03 17.03 6.76
CA SER A 80 19.98 16.72 5.71
C SER A 80 19.34 15.93 4.57
N SER A 81 19.92 16.07 3.37
CA SER A 81 19.59 15.24 2.22
C SER A 81 20.89 14.92 1.51
N LYS A 82 21.17 13.63 1.31
CA LYS A 82 22.40 13.15 0.66
C LYS A 82 22.09 11.98 -0.26
N ARG A 83 22.89 11.87 -1.31
CA ARG A 83 22.85 10.72 -2.20
C ARG A 83 24.00 9.75 -1.85
N VAL A 84 23.66 8.47 -1.73
CA VAL A 84 24.61 7.40 -1.48
C VAL A 84 24.30 6.26 -2.45
N ALA A 85 25.20 6.03 -3.41
CA ALA A 85 25.00 5.05 -4.48
C ALA A 85 23.67 5.27 -5.23
N SER A 86 22.75 4.32 -5.19
CA SER A 86 21.42 4.37 -5.83
C SER A 86 20.30 4.85 -4.90
N GLU A 87 20.64 5.45 -3.75
CA GLU A 87 19.67 5.91 -2.76
C GLU A 87 19.82 7.40 -2.47
N GLU A 88 18.69 8.09 -2.31
CA GLU A 88 18.62 9.42 -1.69
C GLU A 88 18.12 9.26 -0.26
N ILE A 89 18.90 9.74 0.70
CA ILE A 89 18.57 9.65 2.13
C ILE A 89 18.25 11.04 2.63
N ILE A 90 17.05 11.21 3.17
CA ILE A 90 16.56 12.47 3.76
C ILE A 90 16.37 12.22 5.25
N ILE A 91 17.04 13.02 6.07
CA ILE A 91 16.87 13.05 7.53
C ILE A 91 16.06 14.29 7.88
N ALA A 92 15.02 14.10 8.64
CA ALA A 92 14.13 15.16 9.08
C ALA A 92 13.75 15.00 10.56
N LYS A 93 13.23 16.06 11.16
CA LYS A 93 12.84 16.09 12.57
C LYS A 93 11.54 16.87 12.75
N ALA A 94 10.66 16.33 13.59
CA ALA A 94 9.42 16.99 14.01
C ALA A 94 9.21 16.80 15.50
N ALA A 95 9.30 17.90 16.27
CA ALA A 95 9.24 17.87 17.73
C ALA A 95 10.23 16.83 18.32
N ASP A 96 9.72 15.76 18.91
CA ASP A 96 10.46 14.65 19.51
C ASP A 96 10.64 13.43 18.56
N ARG A 97 10.26 13.58 17.27
CA ARG A 97 10.35 12.52 16.26
C ARG A 97 11.55 12.70 15.36
N GLU A 98 12.27 11.61 15.16
CA GLU A 98 13.33 11.48 14.17
C GLU A 98 12.80 10.71 12.97
N ILE A 99 13.01 11.26 11.78
CA ILE A 99 12.46 10.75 10.54
C ILE A 99 13.59 10.48 9.57
N GLU A 100 13.63 9.26 9.06
CA GLU A 100 14.52 8.84 7.97
C GLU A 100 13.69 8.43 6.77
N ILE A 101 13.96 9.05 5.63
CA ILE A 101 13.33 8.69 4.37
C ILE A 101 14.42 8.25 3.40
N THR A 102 14.26 7.06 2.85
CA THR A 102 15.13 6.52 1.81
C THR A 102 14.34 6.43 0.51
N LEU A 103 14.88 7.01 -0.54
CA LEU A 103 14.35 6.90 -1.91
C LEU A 103 15.34 6.04 -2.72
N GLU A 104 14.99 4.80 -2.97
CA GLU A 104 15.79 3.83 -3.71
C GLU A 104 15.41 3.87 -5.20
N ILE A 105 16.40 4.03 -6.06
CA ILE A 105 16.23 4.06 -7.52
C ILE A 105 16.17 2.61 -8.01
N LEU A 106 14.96 2.15 -8.38
CA LEU A 106 14.77 0.82 -8.95
C LEU A 106 15.02 0.81 -10.46
N SER A 107 14.65 1.90 -11.13
CA SER A 107 14.87 2.15 -12.55
C SER A 107 14.82 3.66 -12.83
N PRO A 108 15.13 4.13 -14.06
CA PRO A 108 15.03 5.55 -14.40
C PRO A 108 13.67 6.18 -14.09
N ASN A 109 12.57 5.40 -14.18
CA ASN A 109 11.20 5.85 -13.97
C ASN A 109 10.50 5.09 -12.82
N SER A 110 11.25 4.53 -11.88
CA SER A 110 10.67 3.83 -10.74
C SER A 110 11.51 4.03 -9.49
N THR A 111 10.88 4.55 -8.45
CA THR A 111 11.52 4.86 -7.17
C THR A 111 10.73 4.24 -6.03
N ARG A 112 11.41 3.50 -5.17
CA ARG A 112 10.85 2.98 -3.92
C ARG A 112 11.17 3.92 -2.77
N MET A 113 10.13 4.42 -2.12
CA MET A 113 10.23 5.21 -0.89
C MET A 113 10.05 4.33 0.32
N ARG A 114 10.92 4.50 1.30
CA ARG A 114 10.80 3.98 2.65
C ARG A 114 10.81 5.15 3.62
N SER A 115 9.82 5.21 4.51
CA SER A 115 9.77 6.19 5.60
C SER A 115 9.81 5.48 6.93
N VAL A 116 10.66 5.93 7.83
CA VAL A 116 10.82 5.42 9.20
C VAL A 116 10.76 6.61 10.15
N THR A 117 9.83 6.58 11.08
CA THR A 117 9.71 7.59 12.14
C THR A 117 9.92 6.93 13.49
N ARG A 118 10.74 7.53 14.33
CA ARG A 118 11.02 7.09 15.70
C ARG A 118 10.67 8.20 16.67
N GLN A 119 10.04 7.82 17.77
CA GLN A 119 9.80 8.67 18.94
C GLN A 119 10.47 8.00 20.15
N GLY A 120 11.67 8.46 20.50
CA GLY A 120 12.51 7.77 21.46
C GLY A 120 12.84 6.34 21.02
N LEU A 121 12.42 5.35 21.80
CA LEU A 121 12.66 3.92 21.52
C LEU A 121 11.55 3.27 20.66
N PHE A 122 10.47 3.98 20.36
CA PHE A 122 9.32 3.43 19.66
C PHE A 122 9.25 3.88 18.20
N TYR A 123 8.71 3.02 17.34
CA TYR A 123 8.39 3.38 15.96
C TYR A 123 7.01 4.03 15.90
N ASP A 124 6.93 5.16 15.18
CA ASP A 124 5.68 5.85 14.85
C ASP A 124 5.29 5.52 13.40
N SER A 125 4.60 4.40 13.23
CA SER A 125 4.14 3.95 11.91
C SER A 125 3.07 4.85 11.31
N ALA A 126 2.27 5.53 12.14
CA ALA A 126 1.24 6.44 11.66
C ALA A 126 1.87 7.67 10.96
N THR A 127 2.87 8.29 11.59
CA THR A 127 3.61 9.40 10.96
C THR A 127 4.38 8.93 9.73
N SER A 128 5.00 7.74 9.76
CA SER A 128 5.70 7.18 8.60
C SER A 128 4.77 7.00 7.41
N LEU A 129 3.57 6.45 7.63
CA LEU A 129 2.55 6.26 6.60
C LEU A 129 2.02 7.60 6.08
N GLU A 130 1.74 8.55 6.95
CA GLU A 130 1.23 9.87 6.56
C GLU A 130 2.22 10.61 5.64
N ILE A 131 3.52 10.54 5.91
CA ILE A 131 4.55 11.12 5.04
C ILE A 131 4.47 10.52 3.62
N VAL A 132 4.31 9.21 3.51
CA VAL A 132 4.18 8.52 2.22
C VAL A 132 2.92 8.97 1.49
N LEU A 133 1.78 9.04 2.18
CA LEU A 133 0.50 9.48 1.59
C LEU A 133 0.52 10.94 1.16
N GLN A 134 1.13 11.83 1.94
CA GLN A 134 1.28 13.24 1.59
C GLN A 134 2.24 13.42 0.40
N THR A 135 3.29 12.61 0.30
CA THR A 135 4.17 12.58 -0.88
C THR A 135 3.40 12.18 -2.13
N GLU A 136 2.60 11.10 -2.05
CA GLU A 136 1.73 10.69 -3.15
C GLU A 136 0.76 11.78 -3.58
N LYS A 137 0.09 12.38 -2.62
CA LYS A 137 -0.85 13.48 -2.90
C LYS A 137 -0.17 14.65 -3.64
N ARG A 138 1.10 14.90 -3.35
CA ARG A 138 1.88 15.91 -4.07
C ARG A 138 2.25 15.48 -5.48
N MET A 139 2.54 14.21 -5.70
CA MET A 139 2.80 13.66 -7.04
C MET A 139 1.59 13.76 -7.96
N ILE A 140 0.37 13.65 -7.42
CA ILE A 140 -0.87 13.70 -8.20
C ILE A 140 -1.31 15.13 -8.50
N ASN A 141 -1.05 16.06 -7.58
CA ASN A 141 -1.57 17.43 -7.65
C ASN A 141 -0.50 18.49 -8.04
N GLY A 142 0.70 18.07 -8.34
CA GLY A 142 1.81 18.92 -8.82
C GLY A 142 1.97 18.79 -10.30
#